data_d2170b590149f12cd945af57bb599e1a
#
_entry.id   d2170b590149f12cd945af57bb599e1a
#
_cell.length_a   1.000
_cell.length_b   1.000
_cell.length_c   1.000
_cell.angle_alpha   90.00
_cell.angle_beta   90.00
_cell.angle_gamma   90.00
#
_symmetry.space_group_name_H-M   'P 1'
#
loop_
_entity.id
_entity.type
_entity.pdbx_description
1 polymer ?
#
loop_
_entity_poly.entity_id
_entity_poly.type
_entity_poly.pdbx_seq_one_letter_code
_entity_poly.pdbx_strand_id
1 'polypeptide(L)'
;TKADTGLRVMAINILGKFLGNSDNNIRYVALNTLNKVVGIDTNAVQRHRTTILECLHDPDISIRRRALELTYKLINENTVSSVMSELLQFLEVADNEFKLGLTTRICMAADRFAPNARWHLDTMLHVLRVSGHYVREDVLASFLRLVCHTPELHAYAVENLYLSLHADMSQLYQTLAAVWVIGEYGDLLFERGRIEQNGTAQPVHPKSVVDMLAMLLDSVYATEPVREYLSLIHI
;
A
#
# COMPACT_ATOMS: atom_id res chain seq x y z
N THR A 1 -20.13 1.54 34.57
CA THR A 1 -21.03 2.68 34.90
C THR A 1 -20.65 3.91 34.08
N LYS A 2 -21.54 4.94 33.96
CA LYS A 2 -21.23 6.21 33.26
C LYS A 2 -19.99 6.91 33.84
N ALA A 3 -19.75 6.78 35.14
CA ALA A 3 -18.58 7.34 35.80
C ALA A 3 -17.28 6.67 35.33
N ASP A 4 -17.26 5.37 35.14
CA ASP A 4 -16.08 4.62 34.64
C ASP A 4 -15.75 5.01 33.20
N THR A 5 -16.77 5.27 32.39
CA THR A 5 -16.57 5.73 31.01
C THR A 5 -15.95 7.13 30.97
N GLY A 6 -16.41 8.04 31.85
CA GLY A 6 -15.86 9.39 31.95
C GLY A 6 -14.40 9.41 32.37
N LEU A 7 -14.05 8.62 33.41
CA LEU A 7 -12.67 8.48 33.88
C LEU A 7 -11.75 7.89 32.79
N ARG A 8 -12.25 6.89 32.06
CA ARG A 8 -11.49 6.27 30.94
C ARG A 8 -11.18 7.28 29.84
N VAL A 9 -12.20 8.02 29.38
CA VAL A 9 -12.01 9.06 28.36
C VAL A 9 -11.02 10.13 28.84
N MET A 10 -11.12 10.54 30.11
CA MET A 10 -10.18 11.49 30.71
C MET A 10 -8.74 10.96 30.71
N ALA A 11 -8.54 9.70 31.11
CA ALA A 11 -7.24 9.05 31.10
C ALA A 11 -6.66 8.96 29.67
N ILE A 12 -7.46 8.58 28.67
CA ILE A 12 -7.05 8.53 27.26
C ILE A 12 -6.68 9.92 26.75
N ASN A 13 -7.43 10.96 27.13
CA ASN A 13 -7.09 12.33 26.75
C ASN A 13 -5.77 12.83 27.36
N ILE A 14 -5.46 12.40 28.60
CA ILE A 14 -4.17 12.71 29.23
C ILE A 14 -3.03 11.99 28.49
N LEU A 15 -3.21 10.72 28.14
CA LEU A 15 -2.24 9.96 27.33
C LEU A 15 -2.04 10.60 25.95
N GLY A 16 -3.11 11.08 25.32
CA GLY A 16 -3.03 11.81 24.06
C GLY A 16 -2.19 13.08 24.15
N LYS A 17 -2.27 13.83 25.27
CA LYS A 17 -1.41 14.99 25.51
C LYS A 17 0.07 14.61 25.70
N PHE A 18 0.35 13.44 26.28
CA PHE A 18 1.71 12.96 26.47
C PHE A 18 2.40 12.58 25.15
N LEU A 19 1.66 12.33 24.08
CA LEU A 19 2.25 12.10 22.74
C LEU A 19 3.01 13.33 22.21
N GLY A 20 2.65 14.53 22.65
CA GLY A 20 3.36 15.77 22.31
C GLY A 20 4.51 16.14 23.27
N ASN A 21 4.89 15.26 24.19
CA ASN A 21 5.96 15.53 25.17
C ASN A 21 7.35 15.46 24.49
N SER A 22 8.29 16.30 24.93
CA SER A 22 9.65 16.28 24.45
C SER A 22 10.47 15.05 24.87
N ASP A 23 10.09 14.38 25.96
CA ASP A 23 10.73 13.16 26.44
C ASP A 23 10.23 11.91 25.71
N ASN A 24 11.17 11.22 25.04
CA ASN A 24 10.90 9.98 24.28
C ASN A 24 10.28 8.88 25.17
N ASN A 25 10.70 8.77 26.43
CA ASN A 25 10.15 7.76 27.34
C ASN A 25 8.70 8.01 27.65
N ILE A 26 8.30 9.28 27.82
CA ILE A 26 6.91 9.65 28.07
C ILE A 26 6.06 9.36 26.84
N ARG A 27 6.52 9.72 25.62
CA ARG A 27 5.81 9.38 24.38
C ARG A 27 5.67 7.87 24.19
N TYR A 28 6.75 7.12 24.42
CA TYR A 28 6.75 5.66 24.30
C TYR A 28 5.75 5.01 25.28
N VAL A 29 5.77 5.41 26.54
CA VAL A 29 4.83 4.88 27.56
C VAL A 29 3.39 5.22 27.21
N ALA A 30 3.13 6.45 26.72
CA ALA A 30 1.82 6.87 26.29
C ALA A 30 1.30 6.00 25.12
N LEU A 31 2.10 5.82 24.06
CA LEU A 31 1.75 4.96 22.91
C LEU A 31 1.53 3.51 23.34
N ASN A 32 2.40 2.97 24.19
CA ASN A 32 2.26 1.60 24.69
C ASN A 32 0.99 1.39 25.51
N THR A 33 0.63 2.40 26.31
CA THR A 33 -0.61 2.37 27.12
C THR A 33 -1.83 2.51 26.22
N LEU A 34 -1.82 3.42 25.24
CA LEU A 34 -2.89 3.54 24.25
C LEU A 34 -3.07 2.25 23.43
N ASN A 35 -1.99 1.55 23.09
CA ASN A 35 -2.05 0.24 22.44
C ASN A 35 -2.78 -0.84 23.26
N LYS A 36 -2.72 -0.75 24.58
CA LYS A 36 -3.42 -1.68 25.48
C LYS A 36 -4.91 -1.34 25.63
N VAL A 37 -5.24 -0.05 25.61
CA VAL A 37 -6.62 0.41 25.88
C VAL A 37 -7.45 0.62 24.62
N VAL A 38 -6.87 0.65 23.43
CA VAL A 38 -7.58 0.88 22.18
C VAL A 38 -8.69 -0.16 21.94
N GLY A 39 -8.48 -1.41 22.35
CA GLY A 39 -9.50 -2.47 22.25
C GLY A 39 -10.70 -2.27 23.20
N ILE A 40 -10.55 -1.43 24.22
CA ILE A 40 -11.61 -1.16 25.22
C ILE A 40 -12.43 0.05 24.79
N ASP A 41 -11.80 1.10 24.26
CA ASP A 41 -12.45 2.34 23.81
C ASP A 41 -11.74 2.93 22.58
N THR A 42 -11.98 2.30 21.45
CA THR A 42 -11.40 2.73 20.17
C THR A 42 -11.79 4.16 19.82
N ASN A 43 -13.04 4.57 20.09
CA ASN A 43 -13.53 5.91 19.74
C ASN A 43 -12.81 7.02 20.53
N ALA A 44 -12.48 6.78 21.79
CA ALA A 44 -11.72 7.75 22.58
C ALA A 44 -10.28 7.89 22.03
N VAL A 45 -9.65 6.77 21.65
CA VAL A 45 -8.29 6.78 21.07
C VAL A 45 -8.28 7.43 19.68
N GLN A 46 -9.32 7.21 18.86
CA GLN A 46 -9.48 7.82 17.53
C GLN A 46 -9.40 9.36 17.56
N ARG A 47 -9.77 10.01 18.65
CA ARG A 47 -9.66 11.47 18.79
C ARG A 47 -8.23 11.97 18.72
N HIS A 48 -7.27 11.12 19.06
CA HIS A 48 -5.84 11.42 19.03
C HIS A 48 -5.13 10.89 17.78
N ARG A 49 -5.90 10.43 16.77
CA ARG A 49 -5.37 9.80 15.55
C ARG A 49 -4.29 10.65 14.86
N THR A 50 -4.53 11.94 14.69
CA THR A 50 -3.57 12.84 14.04
C THR A 50 -2.22 12.83 14.75
N THR A 51 -2.21 12.99 16.07
CA THR A 51 -0.97 12.98 16.86
C THR A 51 -0.29 11.61 16.85
N ILE A 52 -1.09 10.52 16.81
CA ILE A 52 -0.54 9.16 16.68
C ILE A 52 0.14 8.98 15.32
N LEU A 53 -0.46 9.48 14.23
CA LEU A 53 0.12 9.44 12.89
C LEU A 53 1.39 10.30 12.78
N GLU A 54 1.44 11.45 13.44
CA GLU A 54 2.66 12.28 13.54
C GLU A 54 3.84 11.49 14.16
N CYS A 55 3.56 10.59 15.12
CA CYS A 55 4.59 9.73 15.72
C CYS A 55 5.20 8.69 14.74
N LEU A 56 4.63 8.47 13.56
CA LEU A 56 5.24 7.66 12.50
C LEU A 56 6.52 8.31 11.94
N HIS A 57 6.64 9.62 12.07
CA HIS A 57 7.81 10.39 11.62
C HIS A 57 8.77 10.74 12.76
N ASP A 58 8.59 10.15 13.95
CA ASP A 58 9.46 10.38 15.09
C ASP A 58 10.89 9.90 14.78
N PRO A 59 11.96 10.63 15.20
CA PRO A 59 13.33 10.17 15.03
C PRO A 59 13.62 8.84 15.76
N ASP A 60 12.92 8.55 16.85
CA ASP A 60 13.08 7.31 17.60
C ASP A 60 12.30 6.15 16.96
N ILE A 61 13.06 5.11 16.58
CA ILE A 61 12.51 3.90 15.94
C ILE A 61 11.51 3.15 16.82
N SER A 62 11.69 3.17 18.15
CA SER A 62 10.80 2.51 19.09
C SER A 62 9.45 3.20 19.15
N ILE A 63 9.43 4.54 19.02
CA ILE A 63 8.22 5.35 18.94
C ILE A 63 7.51 5.08 17.61
N ARG A 64 8.22 5.12 16.48
CA ARG A 64 7.65 4.78 15.16
C ARG A 64 6.98 3.40 15.17
N ARG A 65 7.64 2.40 15.76
CA ARG A 65 7.11 1.03 15.85
C ARG A 65 5.82 0.97 16.66
N ARG A 66 5.76 1.62 17.82
CA ARG A 66 4.56 1.64 18.67
C ARG A 66 3.42 2.45 18.03
N ALA A 67 3.74 3.57 17.38
CA ALA A 67 2.77 4.35 16.62
C ALA A 67 2.17 3.52 15.48
N LEU A 68 2.99 2.79 14.74
CA LEU A 68 2.54 1.92 13.64
C LEU A 68 1.60 0.81 14.13
N GLU A 69 1.95 0.12 15.22
CA GLU A 69 1.08 -0.90 15.83
C GLU A 69 -0.29 -0.33 16.24
N LEU A 70 -0.30 0.87 16.82
CA LEU A 70 -1.53 1.55 17.22
C LEU A 70 -2.35 2.00 16.00
N THR A 71 -1.69 2.55 14.99
CA THR A 71 -2.30 3.01 13.75
C THR A 71 -3.11 1.88 13.08
N TYR A 72 -2.57 0.67 13.00
CA TYR A 72 -3.30 -0.47 12.42
C TYR A 72 -4.60 -0.80 13.16
N LYS A 73 -4.65 -0.61 14.47
CA LYS A 73 -5.86 -0.85 15.27
C LYS A 73 -6.91 0.24 15.13
N LEU A 74 -6.52 1.39 14.58
CA LEU A 74 -7.41 2.52 14.31
C LEU A 74 -8.03 2.49 12.92
N ILE A 75 -7.62 1.55 12.05
CA ILE A 75 -8.19 1.42 10.70
C ILE A 75 -9.57 0.80 10.79
N ASN A 76 -10.53 1.46 10.16
CA ASN A 76 -11.89 0.99 9.93
C ASN A 76 -12.47 1.63 8.66
N GLU A 77 -13.68 1.28 8.28
CA GLU A 77 -14.35 1.76 7.06
C GLU A 77 -14.36 3.30 6.93
N ASN A 78 -14.45 4.03 8.06
CA ASN A 78 -14.53 5.50 8.05
C ASN A 78 -13.15 6.16 8.02
N THR A 79 -12.10 5.47 8.46
CA THR A 79 -10.76 6.03 8.65
C THR A 79 -9.75 5.52 7.62
N VAL A 80 -10.08 4.44 6.92
CA VAL A 80 -9.15 3.75 6.02
C VAL A 80 -8.50 4.69 5.00
N SER A 81 -9.27 5.55 4.34
CA SER A 81 -8.72 6.44 3.31
C SER A 81 -7.69 7.42 3.86
N SER A 82 -7.98 8.05 5.01
CA SER A 82 -7.07 9.02 5.62
C SER A 82 -5.84 8.36 6.26
N VAL A 83 -6.04 7.23 6.95
CA VAL A 83 -4.93 6.51 7.58
C VAL A 83 -4.04 5.85 6.53
N MET A 84 -4.63 5.31 5.47
CA MET A 84 -3.88 4.68 4.39
C MET A 84 -2.99 5.67 3.64
N SER A 85 -3.47 6.90 3.41
CA SER A 85 -2.64 7.97 2.82
C SER A 85 -1.35 8.20 3.62
N GLU A 86 -1.44 8.28 4.95
CA GLU A 86 -0.28 8.45 5.83
C GLU A 86 0.64 7.21 5.84
N LEU A 87 0.04 6.00 5.84
CA LEU A 87 0.82 4.77 5.79
C LEU A 87 1.57 4.59 4.48
N LEU A 88 0.98 5.00 3.34
CA LEU A 88 1.64 4.96 2.05
C LEU A 88 2.78 5.98 1.96
N GLN A 89 2.59 7.20 2.48
CA GLN A 89 3.67 8.19 2.60
C GLN A 89 4.80 7.67 3.50
N PHE A 90 4.45 7.05 4.63
CA PHE A 90 5.45 6.44 5.49
C PHE A 90 6.19 5.28 4.80
N LEU A 91 5.50 4.47 3.98
CA LEU A 91 6.10 3.38 3.22
C LEU A 91 7.21 3.85 2.27
N GLU A 92 7.06 5.03 1.66
CA GLU A 92 8.05 5.60 0.75
C GLU A 92 9.39 5.89 1.43
N VAL A 93 9.34 6.31 2.70
CA VAL A 93 10.51 6.74 3.48
C VAL A 93 10.93 5.74 4.57
N ALA A 94 10.17 4.67 4.77
CA ALA A 94 10.39 3.69 5.82
C ALA A 94 11.68 2.91 5.62
N ASP A 95 12.36 2.61 6.73
CA ASP A 95 13.48 1.69 6.75
C ASP A 95 13.05 0.27 6.34
N ASN A 96 13.97 -0.49 5.76
CA ASN A 96 13.69 -1.83 5.24
C ASN A 96 13.09 -2.79 6.28
N GLU A 97 13.42 -2.62 7.55
CA GLU A 97 12.87 -3.45 8.64
C GLU A 97 11.34 -3.27 8.83
N PHE A 98 10.78 -2.10 8.44
CA PHE A 98 9.34 -1.86 8.50
C PHE A 98 8.62 -2.34 7.24
N LYS A 99 9.29 -2.29 6.08
CA LYS A 99 8.64 -2.45 4.77
C LYS A 99 7.85 -3.74 4.62
N LEU A 100 8.42 -4.89 5.01
CA LEU A 100 7.73 -6.18 4.89
C LEU A 100 6.44 -6.24 5.73
N GLY A 101 6.52 -5.82 6.99
CA GLY A 101 5.35 -5.80 7.87
C GLY A 101 4.32 -4.76 7.45
N LEU A 102 4.80 -3.61 6.99
CA LEU A 102 3.95 -2.48 6.57
C LEU A 102 3.19 -2.82 5.28
N THR A 103 3.86 -3.35 4.24
CA THR A 103 3.22 -3.77 2.99
C THR A 103 2.12 -4.80 3.24
N THR A 104 2.43 -5.84 4.02
CA THR A 104 1.44 -6.88 4.35
C THR A 104 0.21 -6.29 5.02
N ARG A 105 0.39 -5.40 6.00
CA ARG A 105 -0.72 -4.81 6.76
C ARG A 105 -1.51 -3.79 5.96
N ILE A 106 -0.87 -3.01 5.10
CA ILE A 106 -1.54 -2.10 4.16
C ILE A 106 -2.47 -2.92 3.25
N CYS A 107 -1.95 -3.99 2.64
CA CYS A 107 -2.74 -4.83 1.73
C CYS A 107 -3.90 -5.51 2.45
N MET A 108 -3.68 -6.09 3.64
CA MET A 108 -4.77 -6.67 4.45
C MET A 108 -5.84 -5.65 4.84
N ALA A 109 -5.46 -4.43 5.16
CA ALA A 109 -6.40 -3.36 5.49
C ALA A 109 -7.17 -2.89 4.24
N ALA A 110 -6.51 -2.80 3.09
CA ALA A 110 -7.16 -2.49 1.82
C ALA A 110 -8.15 -3.59 1.41
N ASP A 111 -7.77 -4.86 1.49
CA ASP A 111 -8.65 -6.00 1.20
C ASP A 111 -9.93 -5.97 2.07
N ARG A 112 -9.80 -5.53 3.31
CA ARG A 112 -10.91 -5.56 4.28
C ARG A 112 -11.80 -4.33 4.26
N PHE A 113 -11.25 -3.15 4.04
CA PHE A 113 -11.91 -1.87 4.29
C PHE A 113 -11.97 -0.95 3.08
N ALA A 114 -11.56 -1.40 1.88
CA ALA A 114 -11.59 -0.58 0.68
C ALA A 114 -13.00 0.00 0.43
N PRO A 115 -13.14 1.32 0.26
CA PRO A 115 -14.44 1.93 0.00
C PRO A 115 -14.99 1.59 -1.38
N ASN A 116 -14.13 1.30 -2.34
CA ASN A 116 -14.47 0.86 -3.70
C ASN A 116 -13.28 0.16 -4.37
N ALA A 117 -13.55 -0.56 -5.46
CA ALA A 117 -12.55 -1.33 -6.20
C ALA A 117 -11.43 -0.45 -6.80
N ARG A 118 -11.76 0.77 -7.27
CA ARG A 118 -10.77 1.70 -7.83
C ARG A 118 -9.74 2.13 -6.78
N TRP A 119 -10.19 2.54 -5.61
CA TRP A 119 -9.32 2.92 -4.49
C TRP A 119 -8.46 1.75 -4.04
N HIS A 120 -9.04 0.54 -3.99
CA HIS A 120 -8.31 -0.69 -3.65
C HIS A 120 -7.18 -0.94 -4.66
N LEU A 121 -7.52 -0.90 -5.96
CA LEU A 121 -6.55 -1.08 -7.03
C LEU A 121 -5.42 -0.03 -6.97
N ASP A 122 -5.76 1.24 -6.79
CA ASP A 122 -4.77 2.33 -6.69
C ASP A 122 -3.82 2.13 -5.49
N THR A 123 -4.35 1.70 -4.35
CA THR A 123 -3.55 1.37 -3.15
C THR A 123 -2.57 0.22 -3.43
N MET A 124 -3.04 -0.86 -4.06
CA MET A 124 -2.21 -2.02 -4.37
C MET A 124 -1.14 -1.68 -5.42
N LEU A 125 -1.49 -0.92 -6.47
CA LEU A 125 -0.54 -0.44 -7.48
C LEU A 125 0.56 0.43 -6.85
N HIS A 126 0.19 1.29 -5.90
CA HIS A 126 1.17 2.12 -5.18
C HIS A 126 2.15 1.25 -4.38
N VAL A 127 1.65 0.28 -3.62
CA VAL A 127 2.48 -0.66 -2.84
C VAL A 127 3.43 -1.44 -3.74
N LEU A 128 2.94 -1.99 -4.85
CA LEU A 128 3.75 -2.73 -5.82
C LEU A 128 4.88 -1.87 -6.40
N ARG A 129 4.60 -0.62 -6.71
CA ARG A 129 5.57 0.33 -7.27
C ARG A 129 6.65 0.73 -6.27
N VAL A 130 6.28 1.00 -5.02
CA VAL A 130 7.21 1.53 -4.00
C VAL A 130 7.96 0.43 -3.28
N SER A 131 7.37 -0.74 -3.13
CA SER A 131 7.86 -1.79 -2.26
C SER A 131 7.69 -3.20 -2.82
N GLY A 132 7.73 -3.36 -4.15
CA GLY A 132 7.51 -4.64 -4.81
C GLY A 132 8.44 -5.77 -4.36
N HIS A 133 9.64 -5.48 -3.85
CA HIS A 133 10.53 -6.50 -3.26
C HIS A 133 10.08 -7.01 -1.89
N TYR A 134 9.25 -6.24 -1.17
CA TYR A 134 8.75 -6.57 0.16
C TYR A 134 7.31 -7.10 0.14
N VAL A 135 6.73 -7.23 -1.04
CA VAL A 135 5.42 -7.85 -1.23
C VAL A 135 5.57 -9.36 -1.13
N ARG A 136 4.54 -10.03 -0.65
CA ARG A 136 4.47 -11.49 -0.56
C ARG A 136 3.65 -12.05 -1.72
N GLU A 137 3.84 -13.32 -2.01
CA GLU A 137 3.11 -14.02 -3.08
C GLU A 137 1.58 -14.01 -2.87
N ASP A 138 1.12 -14.15 -1.62
CA ASP A 138 -0.30 -14.08 -1.29
C ASP A 138 -0.92 -12.71 -1.60
N VAL A 139 -0.14 -11.63 -1.47
CA VAL A 139 -0.54 -10.26 -1.85
C VAL A 139 -0.64 -10.12 -3.37
N LEU A 140 0.32 -10.66 -4.12
CA LEU A 140 0.23 -10.70 -5.58
C LEU A 140 -1.02 -11.46 -6.04
N ALA A 141 -1.27 -12.63 -5.46
CA ALA A 141 -2.46 -13.44 -5.77
C ALA A 141 -3.77 -12.68 -5.45
N SER A 142 -3.80 -11.91 -4.34
CA SER A 142 -4.94 -11.05 -3.99
C SER A 142 -5.14 -9.92 -5.01
N PHE A 143 -4.04 -9.28 -5.43
CA PHE A 143 -4.07 -8.24 -6.46
C PHE A 143 -4.61 -8.77 -7.80
N LEU A 144 -4.10 -9.89 -8.27
CA LEU A 144 -4.56 -10.49 -9.53
C LEU A 144 -6.03 -10.88 -9.47
N ARG A 145 -6.49 -11.44 -8.34
CA ARG A 145 -7.92 -11.71 -8.13
C ARG A 145 -8.76 -10.43 -8.17
N LEU A 146 -8.30 -9.36 -7.54
CA LEU A 146 -8.99 -8.06 -7.60
C LEU A 146 -9.15 -7.60 -9.05
N VAL A 147 -8.09 -7.64 -9.85
CA VAL A 147 -8.13 -7.28 -11.27
C VAL A 147 -9.11 -8.16 -12.02
N CYS A 148 -9.04 -9.49 -11.88
CA CYS A 148 -9.94 -10.43 -12.57
C CYS A 148 -11.42 -10.17 -12.27
N HIS A 149 -11.76 -9.79 -11.03
CA HIS A 149 -13.15 -9.59 -10.60
C HIS A 149 -13.68 -8.17 -10.85
N THR A 150 -12.90 -7.29 -11.45
CA THR A 150 -13.27 -5.89 -11.75
C THR A 150 -13.06 -5.55 -13.22
N PRO A 151 -13.89 -6.10 -14.14
CA PRO A 151 -13.71 -5.90 -15.58
C PRO A 151 -13.70 -4.43 -16.00
N GLU A 152 -14.43 -3.58 -15.31
CA GLU A 152 -14.47 -2.14 -15.55
C GLU A 152 -13.14 -1.43 -15.30
N LEU A 153 -12.22 -2.07 -14.57
CA LEU A 153 -10.89 -1.52 -14.26
C LEU A 153 -9.75 -2.20 -15.04
N HIS A 154 -10.02 -3.19 -15.89
CA HIS A 154 -8.96 -3.89 -16.65
C HIS A 154 -8.10 -2.92 -17.47
N ALA A 155 -8.74 -2.04 -18.25
CA ALA A 155 -8.02 -1.07 -19.07
C ALA A 155 -7.18 -0.11 -18.22
N TYR A 156 -7.69 0.30 -17.06
CA TYR A 156 -6.95 1.13 -16.12
C TYR A 156 -5.77 0.39 -15.48
N ALA A 157 -5.98 -0.86 -15.09
CA ALA A 157 -4.94 -1.69 -14.47
C ALA A 157 -3.79 -1.96 -15.44
N VAL A 158 -4.10 -2.37 -16.67
CA VAL A 158 -3.07 -2.68 -17.68
C VAL A 158 -2.28 -1.44 -18.08
N GLU A 159 -2.93 -0.28 -18.20
CA GLU A 159 -2.30 0.99 -18.52
C GLU A 159 -1.31 1.40 -17.43
N ASN A 160 -1.72 1.39 -16.16
CA ASN A 160 -0.85 1.75 -15.04
C ASN A 160 0.34 0.81 -14.89
N LEU A 161 0.13 -0.50 -15.05
CA LEU A 161 1.19 -1.49 -14.95
C LEU A 161 2.16 -1.41 -16.13
N TYR A 162 1.68 -1.15 -17.34
CA TYR A 162 2.53 -0.89 -18.50
C TYR A 162 3.44 0.31 -18.26
N LEU A 163 2.89 1.44 -17.81
CA LEU A 163 3.65 2.65 -17.49
C LEU A 163 4.64 2.42 -16.35
N SER A 164 4.23 1.71 -15.31
CA SER A 164 5.08 1.40 -14.15
C SER A 164 6.24 0.48 -14.53
N LEU A 165 6.01 -0.53 -15.36
CA LEU A 165 7.04 -1.44 -15.85
C LEU A 165 8.04 -0.70 -16.76
N HIS A 166 7.55 0.25 -17.57
CA HIS A 166 8.39 1.09 -18.40
C HIS A 166 9.31 2.02 -17.60
N ALA A 167 8.83 2.47 -16.42
CA ALA A 167 9.58 3.36 -15.53
C ALA A 167 10.59 2.61 -14.67
N ASP A 168 10.22 1.43 -14.13
CA ASP A 168 11.06 0.64 -13.22
C ASP A 168 10.73 -0.87 -13.32
N MET A 169 11.69 -1.65 -13.80
CA MET A 169 11.61 -3.12 -13.89
C MET A 169 12.21 -3.82 -12.66
N SER A 170 12.78 -3.07 -11.72
CA SER A 170 13.51 -3.64 -10.58
C SER A 170 12.60 -4.25 -9.52
N GLN A 171 11.35 -3.81 -9.41
CA GLN A 171 10.40 -4.26 -8.40
C GLN A 171 9.76 -5.61 -8.79
N LEU A 172 10.26 -6.71 -8.22
CA LEU A 172 9.89 -8.07 -8.62
C LEU A 172 8.37 -8.28 -8.75
N TYR A 173 7.61 -8.04 -7.68
CA TYR A 173 6.17 -8.33 -7.70
C TYR A 173 5.36 -7.35 -8.55
N GLN A 174 5.83 -6.11 -8.74
CA GLN A 174 5.28 -5.21 -9.75
C GLN A 174 5.49 -5.77 -11.16
N THR A 175 6.70 -6.25 -11.45
CA THR A 175 7.04 -6.86 -12.75
C THR A 175 6.20 -8.10 -13.03
N LEU A 176 6.04 -8.99 -12.05
CA LEU A 176 5.17 -10.17 -12.18
C LEU A 176 3.71 -9.79 -12.43
N ALA A 177 3.18 -8.81 -11.67
CA ALA A 177 1.82 -8.30 -11.86
C ALA A 177 1.64 -7.68 -13.25
N ALA A 178 2.62 -6.88 -13.70
CA ALA A 178 2.59 -6.23 -15.01
C ALA A 178 2.63 -7.25 -16.15
N VAL A 179 3.55 -8.20 -16.09
CA VAL A 179 3.68 -9.26 -17.10
C VAL A 179 2.37 -10.05 -17.23
N TRP A 180 1.78 -10.46 -16.10
CA TRP A 180 0.54 -11.21 -16.12
C TRP A 180 -0.63 -10.39 -16.66
N VAL A 181 -0.84 -9.16 -16.17
CA VAL A 181 -1.96 -8.30 -16.60
C VAL A 181 -1.83 -7.87 -18.05
N ILE A 182 -0.61 -7.60 -18.53
CA ILE A 182 -0.36 -7.30 -19.94
C ILE A 182 -0.65 -8.53 -20.81
N GLY A 183 -0.28 -9.74 -20.36
CA GLY A 183 -0.59 -10.98 -21.07
C GLY A 183 -2.08 -11.24 -21.21
N GLU A 184 -2.88 -10.93 -20.19
CA GLU A 184 -4.33 -11.18 -20.17
C GLU A 184 -5.15 -10.06 -20.81
N TYR A 185 -4.74 -8.80 -20.65
CA TYR A 185 -5.54 -7.61 -21.00
C TYR A 185 -4.79 -6.62 -21.90
N GLY A 186 -3.66 -7.02 -22.51
CA GLY A 186 -2.83 -6.13 -23.32
C GLY A 186 -3.55 -5.53 -24.53
N ASP A 187 -4.53 -6.24 -25.09
CA ASP A 187 -5.35 -5.74 -26.20
C ASP A 187 -6.04 -4.41 -25.88
N LEU A 188 -6.41 -4.20 -24.62
CA LEU A 188 -7.06 -2.96 -24.17
C LEU A 188 -6.14 -1.72 -24.26
N LEU A 189 -4.80 -1.92 -24.28
CA LEU A 189 -3.84 -0.84 -24.52
C LEU A 189 -3.96 -0.30 -25.97
N PHE A 190 -4.31 -1.16 -26.91
CA PHE A 190 -4.39 -0.83 -28.34
C PHE A 190 -5.76 -0.26 -28.72
N GLU A 191 -6.83 -0.74 -28.06
CA GLU A 191 -8.19 -0.25 -28.30
C GLU A 191 -8.36 1.23 -27.93
N ARG A 192 -7.73 1.69 -26.85
CA ARG A 192 -7.73 3.11 -26.45
C ARG A 192 -6.79 3.96 -27.28
N GLY A 193 -5.81 3.35 -27.93
CA GLY A 193 -4.90 3.96 -28.90
C GLY A 193 -3.92 5.00 -28.35
N ARG A 194 -4.10 5.50 -27.14
CA ARG A 194 -3.23 6.50 -26.52
C ARG A 194 -3.20 6.37 -25.00
N ILE A 195 -2.00 6.41 -24.42
CA ILE A 195 -1.75 6.46 -22.99
C ILE A 195 -1.20 7.83 -22.63
N GLU A 196 -1.69 8.45 -21.56
CA GLU A 196 -1.12 9.67 -21.01
C GLU A 196 0.16 9.36 -20.24
N GLN A 197 1.30 9.77 -20.81
CA GLN A 197 2.59 9.71 -20.12
C GLN A 197 3.13 11.15 -20.01
N ASN A 198 3.36 11.63 -18.78
CA ASN A 198 3.88 12.97 -18.51
C ASN A 198 3.08 14.11 -19.19
N GLY A 199 1.75 13.99 -19.25
CA GLY A 199 0.88 15.00 -19.88
C GLY A 199 0.88 14.97 -21.42
N THR A 200 1.51 13.96 -22.02
CA THR A 200 1.52 13.76 -23.48
C THR A 200 0.86 12.43 -23.81
N ALA A 201 -0.20 12.46 -24.62
CA ALA A 201 -0.86 11.26 -25.10
C ALA A 201 -0.01 10.58 -26.18
N GLN A 202 0.58 9.44 -25.85
CA GLN A 202 1.39 8.66 -26.79
C GLN A 202 0.62 7.41 -27.28
N PRO A 203 0.69 7.09 -28.58
CA PRO A 203 0.11 5.86 -29.09
C PRO A 203 0.91 4.65 -28.61
N VAL A 204 0.21 3.62 -28.14
CA VAL A 204 0.82 2.32 -27.83
C VAL A 204 0.57 1.38 -28.99
N HIS A 205 1.66 0.86 -29.56
CA HIS A 205 1.62 -0.13 -30.62
C HIS A 205 1.96 -1.51 -30.07
N PRO A 206 1.38 -2.60 -30.61
CA PRO A 206 1.73 -3.97 -30.20
C PRO A 206 3.23 -4.22 -30.18
N LYS A 207 3.96 -3.70 -31.19
CA LYS A 207 5.40 -3.80 -31.24
C LYS A 207 6.11 -3.18 -30.03
N SER A 208 5.64 -2.03 -29.52
CA SER A 208 6.25 -1.37 -28.37
C SER A 208 6.11 -2.22 -27.09
N VAL A 209 5.01 -2.95 -26.94
CA VAL A 209 4.80 -3.87 -25.82
C VAL A 209 5.73 -5.08 -25.95
N VAL A 210 5.83 -5.67 -27.14
CA VAL A 210 6.76 -6.79 -27.40
C VAL A 210 8.20 -6.39 -27.18
N ASP A 211 8.62 -5.22 -27.68
CA ASP A 211 9.98 -4.71 -27.50
C ASP A 211 10.29 -4.48 -26.00
N MET A 212 9.33 -3.98 -25.21
CA MET A 212 9.48 -3.80 -23.77
C MET A 212 9.62 -5.16 -23.05
N LEU A 213 8.81 -6.16 -23.38
CA LEU A 213 8.90 -7.51 -22.79
C LEU A 213 10.21 -8.21 -23.20
N ALA A 214 10.68 -8.00 -24.42
CA ALA A 214 12.00 -8.48 -24.87
C ALA A 214 13.14 -7.81 -24.08
N MET A 215 13.07 -6.49 -23.86
CA MET A 215 14.03 -5.78 -23.00
C MET A 215 14.03 -6.33 -21.57
N LEU A 216 12.86 -6.64 -21.02
CA LEU A 216 12.75 -7.25 -19.68
C LEU A 216 13.43 -8.62 -19.68
N LEU A 217 13.18 -9.47 -20.70
CA LEU A 217 13.76 -10.81 -20.80
C LEU A 217 15.29 -10.79 -20.90
N ASP A 218 15.86 -9.78 -21.55
CA ASP A 218 17.30 -9.59 -21.69
C ASP A 218 17.94 -8.86 -20.50
N SER A 219 17.13 -8.36 -19.57
CA SER A 219 17.58 -7.61 -18.40
C SER A 219 18.06 -8.51 -17.27
N VAL A 220 18.78 -7.91 -16.31
CA VAL A 220 19.16 -8.55 -15.04
C VAL A 220 17.94 -8.85 -14.14
N TYR A 221 16.79 -8.28 -14.44
CA TYR A 221 15.54 -8.45 -13.71
C TYR A 221 14.73 -9.65 -14.19
N ALA A 222 15.15 -10.33 -15.27
CA ALA A 222 14.54 -11.56 -15.76
C ALA A 222 14.89 -12.76 -14.86
N THR A 223 14.43 -12.71 -13.63
CA THR A 223 14.52 -13.83 -12.67
C THR A 223 13.71 -15.03 -13.14
N GLU A 224 13.93 -16.20 -12.53
CA GLU A 224 13.18 -17.42 -12.87
C GLU A 224 11.66 -17.22 -12.86
N PRO A 225 11.04 -16.66 -11.79
CA PRO A 225 9.60 -16.38 -11.80
C PRO A 225 9.16 -15.43 -12.93
N VAL A 226 9.94 -14.40 -13.25
CA VAL A 226 9.62 -13.47 -14.35
C VAL A 226 9.64 -14.20 -15.70
N ARG A 227 10.61 -15.07 -15.93
CA ARG A 227 10.68 -15.90 -17.17
C ARG A 227 9.51 -16.87 -17.28
N GLU A 228 9.10 -17.49 -16.16
CA GLU A 228 7.92 -18.34 -16.11
C GLU A 228 6.66 -17.57 -16.50
N TYR A 229 6.43 -16.39 -15.94
CA TYR A 229 5.28 -15.55 -16.29
C TYR A 229 5.34 -15.08 -17.75
N LEU A 230 6.51 -14.68 -18.25
CA LEU A 230 6.69 -14.32 -19.67
C LEU A 230 6.39 -15.48 -20.62
N SER A 231 6.72 -16.72 -20.23
CA SER A 231 6.44 -17.90 -21.05
C SER A 231 4.95 -18.23 -21.21
N LEU A 232 4.10 -17.67 -20.32
CA LEU A 232 2.64 -17.86 -20.38
C LEU A 232 1.96 -16.83 -21.28
N ILE A 233 2.66 -15.77 -21.71
CA ILE A 233 2.08 -14.74 -22.60
C ILE A 233 2.02 -15.29 -24.02
N HIS A 234 0.82 -15.36 -24.55
CA HIS A 234 0.55 -15.66 -25.95
C HIS A 234 0.24 -14.34 -26.68
N ILE A 235 1.27 -13.67 -27.17
CA ILE A 235 1.14 -12.45 -27.98
C ILE A 235 1.21 -12.81 -29.45
#